data_09c9d78c5a91e54ead5c6d4eecb9f8fd
#
_entry.id   09c9d78c5a91e54ead5c6d4eecb9f8fd
#
_cell.length_a   1.000
_cell.length_b   1.000
_cell.length_c   1.000
_cell.angle_alpha   90.00
_cell.angle_beta   90.00
_cell.angle_gamma   90.00
#
_symmetry.space_group_name_H-M   'P 1'
#
loop_
_entity.id
_entity.type
_entity.pdbx_description
1 polymer ?
#
loop_
_entity_poly.entity_id
_entity_poly.type
_entity_poly.pdbx_seq_one_letter_code
_entity_poly.pdbx_strand_id
1 'polypeptide(L)'
;MFHDAIQEGDLLDLRAPTGNFCLEPNESDPVVLIGAGIGVTPVFCMLTTLVHQKSRRTIWFFYSVRHGRERLFAAELEALMRDSPHINLRLCYSQPDPDDRLGEDYQIRGRISPELLQRELPSSNFRFYYCGPGPMMEALTSGLKQWGVPDGHLHFEAFGPLSVKRVGLVPSATASTPATTPLVTFRKSACSLPWDGTHATLLDLAEHAG
;
A
#
# COMPACT_ATOMS: atom_id res chain seq x y z
N MET A 1 3.82 -2.41 -24.62
CA MET A 1 3.65 -3.87 -24.80
C MET A 1 2.19 -4.30 -24.60
N PHE A 2 1.57 -4.17 -23.40
CA PHE A 2 0.15 -4.51 -23.24
C PHE A 2 -0.78 -3.60 -24.05
N HIS A 3 -0.53 -2.30 -24.07
CA HIS A 3 -1.37 -1.32 -24.77
C HIS A 3 -1.25 -1.33 -26.30
N ASP A 4 -0.16 -1.91 -26.84
CA ASP A 4 0.15 -1.79 -28.27
C ASP A 4 0.05 -3.13 -29.02
N ALA A 5 0.11 -4.26 -28.30
CA ALA A 5 0.26 -5.58 -28.92
C ALA A 5 -0.89 -6.54 -28.60
N ILE A 6 -1.70 -6.27 -27.55
CA ILE A 6 -2.79 -7.15 -27.14
C ILE A 6 -4.11 -6.60 -27.65
N GLN A 7 -4.90 -7.47 -28.28
CA GLN A 7 -6.21 -7.16 -28.85
C GLN A 7 -7.29 -8.03 -28.21
N GLU A 8 -8.55 -7.60 -28.34
CA GLU A 8 -9.70 -8.39 -27.92
C GLU A 8 -9.72 -9.74 -28.65
N GLY A 9 -9.79 -10.83 -27.88
CA GLY A 9 -9.72 -12.19 -28.40
C GLY A 9 -8.37 -12.88 -28.24
N ASP A 10 -7.32 -12.16 -27.83
CA ASP A 10 -6.02 -12.77 -27.56
C ASP A 10 -6.05 -13.63 -26.30
N LEU A 11 -5.29 -14.73 -26.34
CA LEU A 11 -5.10 -15.62 -25.20
C LEU A 11 -3.91 -15.17 -24.37
N LEU A 12 -4.12 -15.02 -23.08
CA LEU A 12 -3.10 -14.63 -22.11
C LEU A 12 -2.88 -15.71 -21.07
N ASP A 13 -1.63 -16.06 -20.83
CA ASP A 13 -1.26 -16.93 -19.70
C ASP A 13 -1.21 -16.10 -18.42
N LEU A 14 -2.09 -16.42 -17.46
CA LEU A 14 -2.17 -15.78 -16.16
C LEU A 14 -1.72 -16.73 -15.06
N ARG A 15 -0.96 -16.20 -14.10
CA ARG A 15 -0.66 -16.91 -12.85
C ARG A 15 -1.62 -16.44 -11.76
N ALA A 16 -1.90 -17.33 -10.81
CA ALA A 16 -2.66 -16.95 -9.63
C ALA A 16 -1.99 -15.78 -8.89
N PRO A 17 -2.77 -14.86 -8.33
CA PRO A 17 -2.22 -13.77 -7.52
C PRO A 17 -1.36 -14.32 -6.38
N THR A 18 -0.26 -13.65 -6.10
CA THR A 18 0.65 -13.97 -4.99
C THR A 18 0.86 -12.73 -4.14
N GLY A 19 1.29 -12.90 -2.89
CA GLY A 19 1.54 -11.79 -1.96
C GLY A 19 0.67 -11.88 -0.70
N ASN A 20 0.95 -10.99 0.25
CA ASN A 20 0.32 -10.98 1.57
C ASN A 20 -0.46 -9.69 1.85
N PHE A 21 -0.58 -8.79 0.87
CA PHE A 21 -1.35 -7.57 1.02
C PHE A 21 -2.81 -7.83 0.66
N CYS A 22 -3.53 -8.40 1.60
CA CYS A 22 -4.94 -8.74 1.47
C CYS A 22 -5.69 -8.45 2.78
N LEU A 23 -7.01 -8.30 2.68
CA LEU A 23 -7.85 -8.19 3.87
C LEU A 23 -7.75 -9.48 4.69
N GLU A 24 -7.58 -9.31 6.00
CA GLU A 24 -7.66 -10.44 6.92
C GLU A 24 -9.08 -11.03 6.90
N PRO A 25 -9.22 -12.31 6.55
CA PRO A 25 -10.52 -12.97 6.56
C PRO A 25 -11.03 -13.15 7.99
N ASN A 26 -12.33 -13.07 8.18
CA ASN A 26 -13.01 -13.32 9.47
C ASN A 26 -12.76 -12.29 10.60
N GLU A 27 -12.24 -11.10 10.27
CA GLU A 27 -12.10 -10.04 11.25
C GLU A 27 -13.27 -9.07 11.25
N SER A 28 -13.65 -8.63 12.44
CA SER A 28 -14.71 -7.63 12.66
C SER A 28 -14.15 -6.23 12.96
N ASP A 29 -12.84 -6.11 13.13
CA ASP A 29 -12.20 -4.86 13.50
C ASP A 29 -12.44 -3.76 12.45
N PRO A 30 -12.62 -2.52 12.88
CA PRO A 30 -12.78 -1.41 11.96
C PRO A 30 -11.50 -1.21 11.11
N VAL A 31 -11.67 -0.74 9.87
CA VAL A 31 -10.56 -0.62 8.91
C VAL A 31 -10.37 0.81 8.44
N VAL A 32 -9.12 1.16 8.19
CA VAL A 32 -8.70 2.36 7.48
C VAL A 32 -7.95 1.94 6.21
N LEU A 33 -8.53 2.27 5.07
CA LEU A 33 -7.99 2.00 3.74
C LEU A 33 -7.39 3.30 3.20
N ILE A 34 -6.12 3.32 2.84
CA ILE A 34 -5.41 4.53 2.42
C ILE A 34 -4.72 4.29 1.08
N GLY A 35 -5.11 5.05 0.07
CA GLY A 35 -4.49 5.01 -1.27
C GLY A 35 -3.94 6.36 -1.69
N ALA A 36 -2.77 6.39 -2.33
CA ALA A 36 -2.27 7.59 -2.96
C ALA A 36 -1.81 7.32 -4.40
N GLY A 37 -2.29 8.13 -5.34
CA GLY A 37 -2.08 7.91 -6.77
C GLY A 37 -2.51 6.51 -7.19
N ILE A 38 -1.64 5.79 -7.91
CA ILE A 38 -1.91 4.40 -8.36
C ILE A 38 -2.06 3.41 -7.19
N GLY A 39 -1.54 3.72 -6.01
CA GLY A 39 -1.72 2.90 -4.79
C GLY A 39 -3.17 2.80 -4.32
N VAL A 40 -4.10 3.54 -4.93
CA VAL A 40 -5.53 3.35 -4.70
C VAL A 40 -6.02 1.98 -5.17
N THR A 41 -5.40 1.37 -6.18
CA THR A 41 -5.88 0.13 -6.81
C THR A 41 -6.10 -1.03 -5.84
N PRO A 42 -5.14 -1.44 -4.99
CA PRO A 42 -5.37 -2.53 -4.06
C PRO A 42 -6.36 -2.17 -2.94
N VAL A 43 -6.31 -0.96 -2.40
CA VAL A 43 -7.23 -0.56 -1.33
C VAL A 43 -8.65 -0.32 -1.83
N PHE A 44 -8.83 0.08 -3.10
CA PHE A 44 -10.13 0.14 -3.74
C PHE A 44 -10.72 -1.27 -3.96
N CYS A 45 -9.89 -2.24 -4.35
CA CYS A 45 -10.30 -3.66 -4.40
C CYS A 45 -10.76 -4.17 -3.03
N MET A 46 -10.06 -3.79 -1.95
CA MET A 46 -10.47 -4.12 -0.58
C MET A 46 -11.81 -3.47 -0.21
N LEU A 47 -12.00 -2.19 -0.55
CA LEU A 47 -13.25 -1.46 -0.34
C LEU A 47 -14.42 -2.15 -1.05
N THR A 48 -14.28 -2.44 -2.34
CA THR A 48 -15.31 -3.13 -3.12
C THR A 48 -15.65 -4.50 -2.55
N THR A 49 -14.64 -5.25 -2.10
CA THR A 49 -14.83 -6.55 -1.44
C THR A 49 -15.67 -6.41 -0.18
N LEU A 50 -15.36 -5.45 0.69
CA LEU A 50 -16.10 -5.22 1.94
C LEU A 50 -17.57 -4.83 1.65
N VAL A 51 -17.81 -4.01 0.63
CA VAL A 51 -19.16 -3.62 0.22
C VAL A 51 -19.93 -4.82 -0.34
N HIS A 52 -19.34 -5.62 -1.23
CA HIS A 52 -19.97 -6.82 -1.78
C HIS A 52 -20.31 -7.87 -0.71
N GLN A 53 -19.46 -8.02 0.28
CA GLN A 53 -19.68 -8.89 1.43
C GLN A 53 -20.68 -8.31 2.44
N LYS A 54 -21.22 -7.12 2.20
CA LYS A 54 -22.11 -6.40 3.14
C LYS A 54 -21.50 -6.30 4.54
N SER A 55 -20.20 -6.02 4.58
CA SER A 55 -19.46 -5.92 5.84
C SER A 55 -20.08 -4.85 6.75
N ARG A 56 -20.20 -5.18 8.04
CA ARG A 56 -20.68 -4.23 9.07
C ARG A 56 -19.54 -3.48 9.76
N ARG A 57 -18.31 -3.66 9.29
CA ARG A 57 -17.12 -2.97 9.83
C ARG A 57 -17.27 -1.46 9.60
N THR A 58 -16.81 -0.66 10.53
CA THR A 58 -16.59 0.77 10.29
C THR A 58 -15.45 0.91 9.29
N ILE A 59 -15.69 1.56 8.17
CA ILE A 59 -14.73 1.72 7.08
C ILE A 59 -14.41 3.21 6.91
N TRP A 60 -13.12 3.53 6.96
CA TRP A 60 -12.59 4.81 6.53
C TRP A 60 -11.78 4.60 5.26
N PHE A 61 -12.05 5.41 4.25
CA PHE A 61 -11.34 5.36 2.98
C PHE A 61 -10.71 6.71 2.67
N PHE A 62 -9.40 6.78 2.77
CA PHE A 62 -8.61 7.96 2.44
C PHE A 62 -7.99 7.78 1.06
N TYR A 63 -8.24 8.71 0.15
CA TYR A 63 -7.67 8.69 -1.18
C TYR A 63 -7.00 10.03 -1.50
N SER A 64 -5.71 10.01 -1.83
CA SER A 64 -4.94 11.20 -2.16
C SER A 64 -4.45 11.21 -3.60
N VAL A 65 -4.73 12.32 -4.28
CA VAL A 65 -4.23 12.67 -5.61
C VAL A 65 -3.77 14.12 -5.63
N ARG A 66 -3.18 14.58 -6.74
CA ARG A 66 -2.86 15.99 -6.87
C ARG A 66 -4.10 16.84 -7.04
N HIS A 67 -4.98 16.45 -7.96
CA HIS A 67 -6.21 17.15 -8.33
C HIS A 67 -7.24 16.17 -8.90
N GLY A 68 -8.47 16.63 -9.14
CA GLY A 68 -9.60 15.79 -9.54
C GLY A 68 -9.39 14.99 -10.82
N ARG A 69 -8.65 15.54 -11.80
CA ARG A 69 -8.37 14.84 -13.07
C ARG A 69 -7.52 13.58 -12.94
N GLU A 70 -6.80 13.42 -11.83
CA GLU A 70 -6.00 12.21 -11.53
C GLU A 70 -6.76 11.17 -10.72
N ARG A 71 -8.03 11.46 -10.35
CA ARG A 71 -8.83 10.55 -9.54
C ARG A 71 -9.28 9.34 -10.35
N LEU A 72 -8.63 8.20 -10.12
CA LEU A 72 -9.06 6.91 -10.65
C LEU A 72 -10.34 6.44 -9.95
N PHE A 73 -11.14 5.64 -10.64
CA PHE A 73 -12.39 5.05 -10.12
C PHE A 73 -13.39 6.08 -9.57
N ALA A 74 -13.42 7.30 -10.15
CA ALA A 74 -14.27 8.37 -9.64
C ALA A 74 -15.75 7.98 -9.66
N ALA A 75 -16.25 7.51 -10.82
CA ALA A 75 -17.65 7.11 -10.98
C ALA A 75 -18.02 5.89 -10.13
N GLU A 76 -17.13 4.90 -10.07
CA GLU A 76 -17.30 3.69 -9.27
C GLU A 76 -17.33 4.02 -7.76
N LEU A 77 -16.44 4.91 -7.32
CA LEU A 77 -16.42 5.35 -5.93
C LEU A 77 -17.68 6.11 -5.55
N GLU A 78 -18.16 6.99 -6.42
CA GLU A 78 -19.41 7.73 -6.22
C GLU A 78 -20.63 6.80 -6.17
N ALA A 79 -20.67 5.77 -7.01
CA ALA A 79 -21.70 4.74 -6.96
C ALA A 79 -21.66 3.97 -5.64
N LEU A 80 -20.49 3.52 -5.22
CA LEU A 80 -20.30 2.80 -3.94
C LEU A 80 -20.75 3.65 -2.75
N MET A 81 -20.42 4.95 -2.75
CA MET A 81 -20.78 5.85 -1.65
C MET A 81 -22.29 6.09 -1.54
N ARG A 82 -23.02 6.13 -2.67
CA ARG A 82 -24.49 6.23 -2.66
C ARG A 82 -25.15 5.04 -1.99
N ASP A 83 -24.61 3.84 -2.26
CA ASP A 83 -25.18 2.58 -1.77
C ASP A 83 -24.69 2.20 -0.38
N SER A 84 -23.65 2.89 0.13
CA SER A 84 -22.96 2.55 1.38
C SER A 84 -22.67 3.80 2.23
N PRO A 85 -23.69 4.49 2.75
CA PRO A 85 -23.55 5.76 3.47
C PRO A 85 -22.79 5.64 4.81
N HIS A 86 -22.51 4.42 5.28
CA HIS A 86 -21.74 4.14 6.49
C HIS A 86 -20.22 4.18 6.27
N ILE A 87 -19.76 4.33 5.02
CA ILE A 87 -18.34 4.45 4.69
C ILE A 87 -17.91 5.92 4.83
N ASN A 88 -16.83 6.15 5.55
CA ASN A 88 -16.26 7.47 5.75
C ASN A 88 -15.23 7.76 4.66
N LEU A 89 -15.64 8.40 3.58
CA LEU A 89 -14.73 8.82 2.49
C LEU A 89 -14.03 10.14 2.84
N ARG A 90 -12.72 10.21 2.58
CA ARG A 90 -11.87 11.40 2.65
C ARG A 90 -11.00 11.52 1.42
N LEU A 91 -11.39 12.38 0.49
CA LEU A 91 -10.58 12.74 -0.69
C LEU A 91 -9.63 13.88 -0.32
N CYS A 92 -8.35 13.66 -0.56
CA CYS A 92 -7.28 14.60 -0.26
C CYS A 92 -6.62 15.09 -1.56
N TYR A 93 -6.73 16.39 -1.87
CA TYR A 93 -6.06 16.97 -3.04
C TYR A 93 -4.85 17.79 -2.60
N SER A 94 -3.65 17.39 -3.05
CA SER A 94 -2.41 18.07 -2.65
C SER A 94 -2.13 19.34 -3.46
N GLN A 95 -2.63 19.41 -4.68
CA GLN A 95 -2.51 20.52 -5.61
C GLN A 95 -3.80 20.66 -6.42
N PRO A 96 -4.93 21.05 -5.77
CA PRO A 96 -6.20 21.14 -6.46
C PRO A 96 -6.13 22.15 -7.59
N ASP A 97 -6.81 21.82 -8.70
CA ASP A 97 -7.01 22.73 -9.82
C ASP A 97 -7.95 23.89 -9.42
N PRO A 98 -7.95 25.01 -10.16
CA PRO A 98 -8.85 26.14 -9.88
C PRO A 98 -10.34 25.76 -9.87
N ASP A 99 -10.72 24.75 -10.63
CA ASP A 99 -12.09 24.26 -10.74
C ASP A 99 -12.46 23.23 -9.66
N ASP A 100 -11.48 22.68 -8.94
CA ASP A 100 -11.70 21.73 -7.85
C ASP A 100 -12.28 22.44 -6.61
N ARG A 101 -13.43 22.04 -6.11
CA ARG A 101 -14.15 22.69 -5.02
C ARG A 101 -14.01 21.92 -3.72
N LEU A 102 -13.44 22.60 -2.71
CA LEU A 102 -13.36 22.06 -1.35
C LEU A 102 -14.76 21.86 -0.76
N GLY A 103 -14.99 20.69 -0.18
CA GLY A 103 -16.28 20.30 0.39
C GLY A 103 -17.21 19.61 -0.60
N GLU A 104 -16.98 19.74 -1.89
CA GLU A 104 -17.74 19.06 -2.95
C GLU A 104 -16.89 17.98 -3.62
N ASP A 105 -15.84 18.38 -4.33
CA ASP A 105 -15.00 17.45 -5.09
C ASP A 105 -13.95 16.74 -4.20
N TYR A 106 -13.53 17.39 -3.12
CA TYR A 106 -12.61 16.84 -2.13
C TYR A 106 -12.85 17.47 -0.74
N GLN A 107 -12.48 16.76 0.33
CA GLN A 107 -12.69 17.20 1.72
C GLN A 107 -11.46 17.81 2.35
N ILE A 108 -10.26 17.44 1.88
CA ILE A 108 -9.01 17.80 2.55
C ILE A 108 -8.01 18.34 1.54
N ARG A 109 -7.54 19.57 1.77
CA ARG A 109 -6.44 20.13 0.99
C ARG A 109 -5.12 19.70 1.63
N GLY A 110 -4.31 18.94 0.88
CA GLY A 110 -3.02 18.46 1.34
C GLY A 110 -2.79 16.98 1.09
N ARG A 111 -1.69 16.48 1.63
CA ARG A 111 -1.31 15.06 1.56
C ARG A 111 -1.79 14.32 2.80
N ILE A 112 -1.96 13.01 2.68
CA ILE A 112 -2.22 12.15 3.83
C ILE A 112 -0.96 12.09 4.70
N SER A 113 -1.13 12.32 6.00
CA SER A 113 -0.07 12.25 7.00
C SER A 113 -0.60 11.60 8.29
N PRO A 114 0.27 11.17 9.21
CA PRO A 114 -0.16 10.65 10.51
C PRO A 114 -1.02 11.65 11.30
N GLU A 115 -0.68 12.93 11.28
CA GLU A 115 -1.39 13.99 11.99
C GLU A 115 -2.79 14.19 11.40
N LEU A 116 -2.92 14.05 10.09
CA LEU A 116 -4.22 14.06 9.43
C LEU A 116 -5.09 12.91 9.94
N LEU A 117 -4.55 11.69 9.96
CA LEU A 117 -5.28 10.53 10.45
C LEU A 117 -5.69 10.68 11.90
N GLN A 118 -4.81 11.19 12.78
CA GLN A 118 -5.10 11.46 14.17
C GLN A 118 -6.22 12.49 14.37
N ARG A 119 -6.34 13.45 13.47
CA ARG A 119 -7.40 14.46 13.48
C ARG A 119 -8.74 13.92 13.01
N GLU A 120 -8.74 13.09 11.97
CA GLU A 120 -9.96 12.59 11.32
C GLU A 120 -10.53 11.34 11.99
N LEU A 121 -9.69 10.48 12.55
CA LEU A 121 -10.08 9.21 13.14
C LEU A 121 -10.41 9.38 14.64
N PRO A 122 -11.43 8.68 15.14
CA PRO A 122 -11.83 8.79 16.55
C PRO A 122 -10.81 8.12 17.51
N SER A 123 -9.96 7.23 17.04
CA SER A 123 -8.95 6.51 17.83
C SER A 123 -7.91 5.86 16.92
N SER A 124 -6.89 5.23 17.54
CA SER A 124 -5.91 4.38 16.84
C SER A 124 -6.36 2.91 16.66
N ASN A 125 -7.53 2.54 17.18
CA ASN A 125 -7.97 1.14 17.21
C ASN A 125 -8.62 0.71 15.90
N PHE A 126 -7.81 0.69 14.84
CA PHE A 126 -8.18 0.26 13.49
C PHE A 126 -7.12 -0.67 12.92
N ARG A 127 -7.49 -1.45 11.90
CA ARG A 127 -6.53 -2.07 11.01
C ARG A 127 -6.28 -1.15 9.82
N PHE A 128 -5.04 -0.84 9.57
CA PHE A 128 -4.62 0.09 8.53
C PHE A 128 -4.07 -0.67 7.33
N TYR A 129 -4.65 -0.43 6.17
CA TYR A 129 -4.19 -0.94 4.87
C TYR A 129 -3.81 0.25 4.01
N TYR A 130 -2.55 0.36 3.62
CA TYR A 130 -2.09 1.52 2.87
C TYR A 130 -1.13 1.17 1.74
N CYS A 131 -1.30 1.88 0.62
CA CYS A 131 -0.46 1.75 -0.57
C CYS A 131 -0.28 3.12 -1.24
N GLY A 132 0.95 3.45 -1.62
CA GLY A 132 1.27 4.72 -2.24
C GLY A 132 2.77 4.98 -2.32
N PRO A 133 3.18 6.25 -2.49
CA PRO A 133 4.59 6.62 -2.57
C PRO A 133 5.37 6.26 -1.30
N GLY A 134 6.63 5.82 -1.49
CA GLY A 134 7.52 5.41 -0.40
C GLY A 134 7.57 6.39 0.79
N PRO A 135 7.82 7.69 0.57
CA PRO A 135 7.86 8.66 1.67
C PRO A 135 6.56 8.75 2.48
N MET A 136 5.38 8.60 1.83
CA MET A 136 4.10 8.54 2.55
C MET A 136 4.02 7.29 3.42
N MET A 137 4.40 6.15 2.87
CA MET A 137 4.33 4.88 3.59
C MET A 137 5.27 4.84 4.78
N GLU A 138 6.49 5.36 4.65
CA GLU A 138 7.46 5.50 5.74
C GLU A 138 6.91 6.40 6.85
N ALA A 139 6.38 7.56 6.49
CA ALA A 139 5.78 8.49 7.43
C ALA A 139 4.57 7.86 8.16
N LEU A 140 3.67 7.22 7.42
CA LEU A 140 2.50 6.55 8.02
C LEU A 140 2.91 5.42 8.95
N THR A 141 3.85 4.55 8.53
CA THR A 141 4.32 3.45 9.37
C THR A 141 4.90 3.97 10.69
N SER A 142 5.78 4.97 10.61
CA SER A 142 6.39 5.58 11.80
C SER A 142 5.36 6.27 12.69
N GLY A 143 4.51 7.12 12.12
CA GLY A 143 3.55 7.90 12.88
C GLY A 143 2.42 7.07 13.48
N LEU A 144 1.94 6.02 12.79
CA LEU A 144 0.93 5.11 13.33
C LEU A 144 1.49 4.28 14.50
N LYS A 145 2.74 3.81 14.42
CA LYS A 145 3.42 3.16 15.55
C LYS A 145 3.55 4.12 16.74
N GLN A 146 3.94 5.37 16.52
CA GLN A 146 4.01 6.40 17.56
C GLN A 146 2.62 6.70 18.18
N TRP A 147 1.57 6.58 17.40
CA TRP A 147 0.18 6.72 17.89
C TRP A 147 -0.32 5.48 18.65
N GLY A 148 0.49 4.43 18.75
CA GLY A 148 0.19 3.22 19.51
C GLY A 148 -0.54 2.14 18.70
N VAL A 149 -0.53 2.21 17.37
CA VAL A 149 -1.08 1.14 16.53
C VAL A 149 -0.13 -0.06 16.57
N PRO A 150 -0.61 -1.27 16.91
CA PRO A 150 0.21 -2.48 16.93
C PRO A 150 0.75 -2.84 15.53
N ASP A 151 1.95 -3.39 15.46
CA ASP A 151 2.57 -3.80 14.19
C ASP A 151 1.71 -4.77 13.36
N GLY A 152 1.00 -5.68 14.02
CA GLY A 152 0.07 -6.62 13.38
C GLY A 152 -1.17 -5.96 12.77
N HIS A 153 -1.42 -4.67 13.03
CA HIS A 153 -2.53 -3.90 12.45
C HIS A 153 -2.07 -3.00 11.28
N LEU A 154 -0.78 -3.04 10.92
CA LEU A 154 -0.20 -2.24 9.83
C LEU A 154 0.08 -3.13 8.62
N HIS A 155 -0.73 -2.98 7.59
CA HIS A 155 -0.63 -3.74 6.34
C HIS A 155 -0.34 -2.77 5.21
N PHE A 156 0.72 -3.02 4.44
CA PHE A 156 1.08 -2.14 3.33
C PHE A 156 1.78 -2.88 2.20
N GLU A 157 1.66 -2.31 1.02
CA GLU A 157 2.38 -2.75 -0.17
C GLU A 157 2.99 -1.56 -0.90
N ALA A 158 4.25 -1.70 -1.32
CA ALA A 158 4.95 -0.70 -2.10
C ALA A 158 5.02 -1.11 -3.57
N PHE A 159 4.74 -0.17 -4.48
CA PHE A 159 4.93 -0.36 -5.91
C PHE A 159 6.23 0.29 -6.38
N GLY A 160 7.00 -0.44 -7.23
CA GLY A 160 8.21 0.05 -7.85
C GLY A 160 9.51 -0.33 -7.11
N PRO A 161 10.66 0.28 -7.48
CA PRO A 161 11.97 -0.09 -6.97
C PRO A 161 12.11 0.05 -5.44
N LEU A 162 11.29 0.88 -4.81
CA LEU A 162 11.23 1.04 -3.36
C LEU A 162 10.52 -0.12 -2.64
N SER A 163 9.89 -1.04 -3.36
CA SER A 163 9.33 -2.27 -2.79
C SER A 163 10.42 -3.17 -2.18
N VAL A 164 11.69 -2.92 -2.50
CA VAL A 164 12.84 -3.68 -2.02
C VAL A 164 13.38 -3.19 -0.67
N LYS A 165 13.10 -1.96 -0.27
CA LYS A 165 13.42 -1.49 1.09
C LYS A 165 12.29 -1.85 2.06
N ARG A 166 12.22 -3.10 2.48
CA ARG A 166 11.50 -3.47 3.70
C ARG A 166 12.17 -2.75 4.86
N VAL A 167 11.52 -1.71 5.37
CA VAL A 167 11.91 -1.10 6.63
C VAL A 167 11.76 -2.16 7.72
N GLY A 168 12.89 -2.74 8.09
CA GLY A 168 13.17 -3.37 9.37
C GLY A 168 12.10 -4.29 9.97
N LEU A 169 11.87 -5.47 9.39
CA LEU A 169 11.67 -6.66 10.20
C LEU A 169 13.06 -7.29 10.36
N VAL A 170 13.76 -6.89 11.38
CA VAL A 170 14.86 -7.69 11.90
C VAL A 170 14.21 -8.95 12.46
N PRO A 171 14.45 -10.13 11.89
CA PRO A 171 14.14 -11.35 12.62
C PRO A 171 15.03 -11.34 13.85
N SER A 172 14.41 -11.37 15.03
CA SER A 172 15.14 -11.69 16.25
C SER A 172 15.76 -13.07 16.09
N ALA A 173 16.98 -13.11 15.62
CA ALA A 173 17.78 -14.32 15.54
C ALA A 173 18.48 -14.52 16.88
N THR A 174 17.80 -15.20 17.80
CA THR A 174 18.49 -16.02 18.79
C THR A 174 18.67 -17.38 18.18
N ALA A 175 19.79 -17.61 17.52
CA ALA A 175 20.42 -18.92 17.39
C ALA A 175 21.87 -18.73 16.98
N SER A 176 22.75 -18.90 17.93
CA SER A 176 24.15 -19.16 17.76
C SER A 176 24.37 -20.43 16.95
N THR A 177 25.18 -20.39 15.87
CA THR A 177 26.10 -21.43 15.46
C THR A 177 26.86 -21.12 14.15
N PRO A 178 27.91 -21.80 13.75
CA PRO A 178 29.20 -21.22 13.43
C PRO A 178 29.36 -20.80 11.97
N ALA A 179 30.36 -19.94 11.77
CA ALA A 179 30.70 -19.23 10.56
C ALA A 179 30.99 -20.12 9.33
N THR A 180 29.96 -20.26 8.49
CA THR A 180 30.18 -20.38 7.05
C THR A 180 29.32 -19.31 6.39
N THR A 181 29.96 -18.28 5.87
CA THR A 181 29.30 -17.23 5.12
C THR A 181 28.55 -17.86 3.93
N PRO A 182 27.21 -17.74 3.80
CA PRO A 182 26.48 -18.34 2.69
C PRO A 182 26.97 -17.78 1.35
N LEU A 183 27.05 -18.63 0.33
CA LEU A 183 27.48 -18.26 -1.02
C LEU A 183 26.23 -18.04 -1.90
N VAL A 184 26.13 -16.87 -2.51
CA VAL A 184 25.09 -16.55 -3.50
C VAL A 184 25.65 -16.74 -4.89
N THR A 185 25.00 -17.59 -5.70
CA THR A 185 25.41 -17.86 -7.08
C THR A 185 24.40 -17.28 -8.07
N PHE A 186 24.85 -16.36 -8.89
CA PHE A 186 24.11 -15.79 -10.02
C PHE A 186 24.36 -16.66 -11.26
N ARG A 187 23.42 -17.56 -11.58
CA ARG A 187 23.61 -18.58 -12.62
C ARG A 187 23.83 -18.03 -14.03
N LYS A 188 23.18 -16.90 -14.37
CA LYS A 188 23.30 -16.30 -15.72
C LYS A 188 24.68 -15.65 -15.94
N SER A 189 25.25 -15.02 -14.93
CA SER A 189 26.57 -14.39 -14.99
C SER A 189 27.69 -15.31 -14.51
N ALA A 190 27.38 -16.55 -14.08
CA ALA A 190 28.32 -17.51 -13.53
C ALA A 190 29.19 -16.94 -12.39
N CYS A 191 28.65 -15.99 -11.63
CA CYS A 191 29.32 -15.31 -10.53
C CYS A 191 28.82 -15.85 -9.20
N SER A 192 29.73 -16.08 -8.24
CA SER A 192 29.42 -16.52 -6.87
C SER A 192 30.08 -15.59 -5.87
N LEU A 193 29.28 -15.04 -4.96
CA LEU A 193 29.72 -14.04 -3.99
C LEU A 193 29.29 -14.44 -2.57
N PRO A 194 30.11 -14.16 -1.55
CA PRO A 194 29.71 -14.42 -0.18
C PRO A 194 28.63 -13.43 0.27
N TRP A 195 27.61 -13.95 0.95
CA TRP A 195 26.59 -13.14 1.62
C TRP A 195 27.04 -12.86 3.05
N ASP A 196 27.77 -11.78 3.27
CA ASP A 196 28.36 -11.41 4.57
C ASP A 196 27.50 -10.38 5.34
N GLY A 197 26.35 -9.97 4.78
CA GLY A 197 25.47 -8.98 5.40
C GLY A 197 25.87 -7.53 5.17
N THR A 198 26.91 -7.25 4.38
CA THR A 198 27.31 -5.87 4.02
C THR A 198 26.38 -5.24 2.99
N HIS A 199 25.66 -6.07 2.23
CA HIS A 199 24.69 -5.64 1.23
C HIS A 199 23.25 -5.80 1.76
N ALA A 200 22.42 -4.79 1.55
CA ALA A 200 21.04 -4.81 2.03
C ALA A 200 20.14 -5.78 1.23
N THR A 201 20.47 -6.04 -0.03
CA THR A 201 19.69 -6.90 -0.94
C THR A 201 20.61 -7.74 -1.84
N LEU A 202 20.04 -8.82 -2.43
CA LEU A 202 20.73 -9.60 -3.47
C LEU A 202 21.00 -8.77 -4.73
N LEU A 203 20.18 -7.76 -5.00
CA LEU A 203 20.38 -6.82 -6.11
C LEU A 203 21.61 -5.95 -5.86
N ASP A 204 21.72 -5.36 -4.65
CA ASP A 204 22.90 -4.56 -4.27
C ASP A 204 24.20 -5.40 -4.37
N LEU A 205 24.15 -6.68 -3.95
CA LEU A 205 25.27 -7.60 -4.09
C LEU A 205 25.62 -7.86 -5.56
N ALA A 206 24.61 -8.02 -6.44
CA ALA A 206 24.82 -8.26 -7.86
C ALA A 206 25.37 -7.02 -8.57
N GLU A 207 24.86 -5.83 -8.28
CA GLU A 207 25.31 -4.55 -8.87
C GLU A 207 26.75 -4.21 -8.45
N HIS A 208 27.16 -4.61 -7.24
CA HIS A 208 28.53 -4.40 -6.76
C HIS A 208 29.55 -5.33 -7.45
N ALA A 209 29.09 -6.41 -8.02
CA ALA A 209 29.92 -7.41 -8.69
C ALA A 209 30.13 -7.15 -10.21
N GLY A 210 29.43 -6.17 -10.80
CA GLY A 210 29.53 -5.75 -12.22
C GLY A 210 28.51 -6.43 -13.09
#